data_41243ba540b6aaa4c69856995d683e48
#
_entry.id   41243ba540b6aaa4c69856995d683e48
#
_cell.length_a   1.000
_cell.length_b   1.000
_cell.length_c   1.000
_cell.angle_alpha   90.00
_cell.angle_beta   90.00
_cell.angle_gamma   90.00
#
_symmetry.space_group_name_H-M   'P 1'
#
loop_
_entity.id
_entity.type
_entity.pdbx_description
1 polymer ?
#
loop_
_entity_poly.entity_id
_entity_poly.type
_entity_poly.pdbx_seq_one_letter_code
_entity_poly.pdbx_strand_id
1 'polypeptide(L)'
;MAEERTLPIPAGHREITVKVGGEEVPRESQLLSMSVTKSVNRISSARLTYLDGSAAASDFPLSNAATFVPGQELEILAGARGDQESLFKGVIVRQSIKVRERGSTQLIVECRHKAHKLTVGRKSACYLDTSDSDILSSLLGAAGLDADVESTSVTHPQQVQFSCSDWDFLLARAEANGKLVFTNDERVAIKSPGFGGPAVCSLRFGATLLELDARIDARGQFGAVRSRTWDPAQQSVIEKDAAAPDVSAPGNLTSDALSAVAGLDSLQLRHSSLTEDEAQAWADATWLKSRMSKVSGLAKCEGIGTVNPGNLVTLSGVGERYSGDVLVTGLRHDFDLVQGWKTHVQFGGTEAWATEERDVSAPRAGALLPAVSGLQVGKVVSNEDDTGEHRVRVRLPLVNMEADGIWARVASLDAGEGRGFFFRPDIGDEVVVGFLEDDPRRAVILGMLHSSAKAAPLTGTNDNHEKVYQSRSRMRLYFNDDKRLVLLETPAGNKVTLSEDDKAVKIEDQNGNKIEMTEFGIKIEAAKALELKAGTELKLESGTSFDVKGGTELKLEGSTGVELTSSALTQIKGGIIHLN
;
A
#
# COMPACT_ATOMS: atom_id res chain seq x y z
N MET A 1 -37.39 9.27 46.04
CA MET A 1 -38.29 8.42 45.28
C MET A 1 -37.48 7.21 44.88
N ALA A 2 -37.96 5.99 45.16
CA ALA A 2 -37.27 4.78 44.67
C ALA A 2 -37.37 4.78 43.15
N GLU A 3 -36.24 4.91 42.47
CA GLU A 3 -36.18 4.74 41.02
C GLU A 3 -36.74 3.36 40.68
N GLU A 4 -37.73 3.36 39.81
CA GLU A 4 -38.36 2.14 39.28
C GLU A 4 -37.27 1.24 38.69
N ARG A 5 -37.11 0.04 39.22
CA ARG A 5 -36.17 -0.95 38.72
C ARG A 5 -36.68 -1.45 37.37
N THR A 6 -36.34 -0.78 36.32
CA THR A 6 -36.60 -1.27 34.96
C THR A 6 -35.69 -2.46 34.70
N LEU A 7 -36.22 -3.65 34.87
CA LEU A 7 -35.57 -4.87 34.38
C LEU A 7 -35.72 -4.84 32.84
N PRO A 8 -34.64 -4.87 32.09
CA PRO A 8 -34.74 -4.92 30.62
C PRO A 8 -35.34 -6.22 30.08
N ILE A 9 -36.02 -6.98 30.94
CA ILE A 9 -36.41 -8.36 30.66
C ILE A 9 -37.85 -8.59 31.07
N PRO A 10 -38.76 -8.94 30.15
CA PRO A 10 -40.09 -9.44 30.53
C PRO A 10 -39.96 -10.68 31.39
N ALA A 11 -40.70 -10.71 32.51
CA ALA A 11 -40.86 -11.92 33.33
C ALA A 11 -41.64 -12.97 32.50
N GLY A 12 -40.95 -13.91 31.88
CA GLY A 12 -41.58 -14.96 31.09
C GLY A 12 -40.57 -16.07 30.74
N HIS A 13 -41.10 -17.20 30.33
CA HIS A 13 -40.27 -18.34 29.88
C HIS A 13 -39.57 -17.94 28.58
N ARG A 14 -38.24 -17.88 28.59
CA ARG A 14 -37.42 -17.52 27.43
C ARG A 14 -37.10 -18.78 26.65
N GLU A 15 -37.35 -18.71 25.36
CA GLU A 15 -37.15 -19.80 24.44
C GLU A 15 -36.12 -19.40 23.39
N ILE A 16 -35.27 -20.36 23.01
CA ILE A 16 -34.41 -20.24 21.84
C ILE A 16 -35.08 -21.07 20.72
N THR A 17 -35.36 -20.39 19.63
CA THR A 17 -35.91 -21.04 18.44
C THR A 17 -34.87 -21.00 17.33
N VAL A 18 -34.57 -22.13 16.74
CA VAL A 18 -33.67 -22.24 15.59
C VAL A 18 -34.51 -22.65 14.37
N LYS A 19 -34.33 -21.89 13.27
CA LYS A 19 -34.94 -22.21 11.99
C LYS A 19 -33.87 -22.49 10.96
N VAL A 20 -34.07 -23.47 10.13
CA VAL A 20 -33.21 -23.82 9.00
C VAL A 20 -34.03 -23.92 7.73
N GLY A 21 -33.65 -23.18 6.68
CA GLY A 21 -34.45 -23.10 5.46
C GLY A 21 -35.85 -22.49 5.68
N GLY A 22 -36.04 -21.72 6.76
CA GLY A 22 -37.34 -21.18 7.17
C GLY A 22 -38.18 -22.05 8.08
N GLU A 23 -37.84 -23.34 8.24
CA GLU A 23 -38.56 -24.29 9.09
C GLU A 23 -37.94 -24.38 10.49
N GLU A 24 -38.77 -24.43 11.51
CA GLU A 24 -38.32 -24.59 12.90
C GLU A 24 -37.73 -25.99 13.11
N VAL A 25 -36.53 -26.05 13.70
CA VAL A 25 -35.89 -27.31 14.10
C VAL A 25 -36.74 -27.93 15.21
N PRO A 26 -37.13 -29.21 15.06
CA PRO A 26 -37.98 -29.90 16.05
C PRO A 26 -37.38 -29.87 17.46
N ARG A 27 -38.22 -29.67 18.47
CA ARG A 27 -37.78 -29.60 19.89
C ARG A 27 -37.18 -30.89 20.42
N GLU A 28 -37.49 -32.00 19.77
CA GLU A 28 -36.91 -33.33 20.05
C GLU A 28 -35.39 -33.30 19.76
N SER A 29 -34.95 -32.42 18.87
CA SER A 29 -33.52 -32.13 18.63
C SER A 29 -33.01 -31.32 19.80
N GLN A 30 -32.37 -31.95 20.76
CA GLN A 30 -31.96 -31.33 22.01
C GLN A 30 -30.79 -30.41 21.80
N LEU A 31 -31.03 -29.07 21.83
CA LEU A 31 -30.00 -28.04 21.84
C LEU A 31 -29.31 -28.03 23.20
N LEU A 32 -28.01 -28.34 23.23
CA LEU A 32 -27.18 -28.32 24.44
C LEU A 32 -26.61 -26.93 24.75
N SER A 33 -26.14 -26.28 23.71
CA SER A 33 -25.59 -24.91 23.84
C SER A 33 -25.67 -24.15 22.54
N MET A 34 -25.73 -22.82 22.68
CA MET A 34 -25.68 -21.85 21.58
C MET A 34 -24.73 -20.75 21.97
N SER A 35 -23.91 -20.27 21.01
CA SER A 35 -23.17 -19.04 21.14
C SER A 35 -23.30 -18.24 19.83
N VAL A 36 -23.78 -17.00 19.93
CA VAL A 36 -23.86 -16.04 18.82
C VAL A 36 -22.91 -14.89 19.13
N THR A 37 -22.06 -14.53 18.18
CA THR A 37 -21.13 -13.40 18.33
C THR A 37 -21.36 -12.40 17.19
N LYS A 38 -21.64 -11.16 17.54
CA LYS A 38 -21.72 -10.00 16.65
C LYS A 38 -20.74 -8.95 17.13
N SER A 39 -19.86 -8.46 16.27
CA SER A 39 -18.95 -7.36 16.62
C SER A 39 -18.75 -6.45 15.42
N VAL A 40 -18.54 -5.15 15.68
CA VAL A 40 -18.16 -4.21 14.62
C VAL A 40 -16.88 -4.69 13.92
N ASN A 41 -16.77 -4.44 12.65
CA ASN A 41 -15.61 -4.80 11.81
C ASN A 41 -15.31 -6.31 11.74
N ARG A 42 -16.27 -7.17 12.11
CA ARG A 42 -16.13 -8.65 12.06
C ARG A 42 -17.37 -9.30 11.48
N ILE A 43 -17.17 -10.43 10.84
CA ILE A 43 -18.26 -11.26 10.33
C ILE A 43 -18.97 -11.94 11.51
N SER A 44 -20.26 -11.63 11.69
CA SER A 44 -21.09 -12.27 12.71
C SER A 44 -21.14 -13.78 12.54
N SER A 45 -21.17 -14.51 13.66
CA SER A 45 -21.11 -15.96 13.69
C SER A 45 -22.00 -16.56 14.75
N ALA A 46 -22.44 -17.79 14.50
CA ALA A 46 -23.15 -18.60 15.48
C ALA A 46 -22.59 -20.01 15.54
N ARG A 47 -22.65 -20.59 16.71
CA ARG A 47 -22.29 -21.98 16.95
C ARG A 47 -23.38 -22.63 17.79
N LEU A 48 -23.91 -23.72 17.29
CA LEU A 48 -24.92 -24.55 17.94
C LEU A 48 -24.33 -25.91 18.25
N THR A 49 -24.69 -26.46 19.40
CA THR A 49 -24.32 -27.83 19.81
C THR A 49 -25.56 -28.59 20.16
N TYR A 50 -25.84 -29.66 19.44
CA TYR A 50 -26.96 -30.54 19.68
C TYR A 50 -26.49 -31.89 20.24
N LEU A 51 -27.34 -32.50 21.02
CA LEU A 51 -27.17 -33.92 21.34
C LEU A 51 -27.47 -34.75 20.07
N ASP A 52 -26.53 -35.59 19.64
CA ASP A 52 -26.70 -36.47 18.48
C ASP A 52 -25.81 -37.68 18.61
N GLY A 53 -26.24 -38.76 18.00
CA GLY A 53 -25.52 -40.02 17.98
C GLY A 53 -26.03 -41.05 19.02
N SER A 54 -26.22 -42.26 18.55
CA SER A 54 -26.61 -43.43 19.34
C SER A 54 -25.62 -44.58 19.12
N ALA A 55 -24.86 -44.91 20.15
CA ALA A 55 -23.91 -46.04 20.08
C ALA A 55 -24.63 -47.38 19.83
N ALA A 56 -25.85 -47.52 20.36
CA ALA A 56 -26.66 -48.74 20.17
C ALA A 56 -27.14 -48.89 18.72
N ALA A 57 -27.48 -47.77 18.07
CA ALA A 57 -27.88 -47.74 16.66
C ALA A 57 -26.69 -47.62 15.68
N SER A 58 -25.50 -47.33 16.19
CA SER A 58 -24.31 -47.02 15.37
C SER A 58 -24.59 -45.90 14.35
N ASP A 59 -25.36 -44.88 14.74
CA ASP A 59 -25.87 -43.84 13.83
C ASP A 59 -25.91 -42.43 14.48
N PHE A 60 -25.90 -41.40 13.64
CA PHE A 60 -26.02 -39.97 13.97
C PHE A 60 -27.20 -39.35 13.20
N PRO A 61 -28.43 -39.57 13.64
CA PRO A 61 -29.64 -39.26 12.87
C PRO A 61 -29.75 -37.75 12.54
N LEU A 62 -29.40 -36.87 13.46
CA LEU A 62 -29.50 -35.43 13.24
C LEU A 62 -28.39 -34.92 12.29
N SER A 63 -27.20 -35.47 12.41
CA SER A 63 -26.08 -35.16 11.50
C SER A 63 -26.33 -35.64 10.07
N ASN A 64 -27.03 -36.81 9.92
CA ASN A 64 -27.36 -37.36 8.62
C ASN A 64 -28.58 -36.71 7.95
N ALA A 65 -29.39 -35.96 8.72
CA ALA A 65 -30.54 -35.24 8.19
C ALA A 65 -30.13 -34.07 7.26
N ALA A 66 -31.00 -33.74 6.31
CA ALA A 66 -30.79 -32.61 5.40
C ALA A 66 -30.84 -31.24 6.09
N THR A 67 -31.25 -31.18 7.35
CA THR A 67 -31.46 -29.92 8.09
C THR A 67 -30.18 -29.13 8.28
N PHE A 68 -29.09 -29.73 8.76
CA PHE A 68 -27.86 -28.98 9.10
C PHE A 68 -26.74 -29.12 8.06
N VAL A 69 -27.10 -29.24 6.81
CA VAL A 69 -26.10 -29.32 5.72
C VAL A 69 -25.46 -27.96 5.46
N PRO A 70 -24.13 -27.88 5.29
CA PRO A 70 -23.47 -26.62 4.90
C PRO A 70 -24.10 -26.04 3.63
N GLY A 71 -24.34 -24.71 3.66
CA GLY A 71 -25.04 -23.95 2.62
C GLY A 71 -26.49 -23.61 2.96
N GLN A 72 -27.12 -24.30 3.91
CA GLN A 72 -28.49 -23.99 4.36
C GLN A 72 -28.51 -22.65 5.14
N GLU A 73 -29.58 -21.89 4.95
CA GLU A 73 -29.82 -20.67 5.74
C GLU A 73 -30.28 -21.03 7.14
N LEU A 74 -29.79 -20.31 8.13
CA LEU A 74 -30.12 -20.53 9.53
C LEU A 74 -30.43 -19.20 10.21
N GLU A 75 -31.53 -19.21 11.00
CA GLU A 75 -31.96 -18.09 11.83
C GLU A 75 -32.09 -18.56 13.29
N ILE A 76 -31.63 -17.73 14.22
CA ILE A 76 -31.74 -17.94 15.67
C ILE A 76 -32.58 -16.82 16.26
N LEU A 77 -33.66 -17.18 16.89
CA LEU A 77 -34.58 -16.29 17.58
C LEU A 77 -34.53 -16.57 19.08
N ALA A 78 -34.66 -15.53 19.90
CA ALA A 78 -34.72 -15.65 21.36
C ALA A 78 -35.67 -14.64 21.98
N GLY A 79 -36.39 -15.06 23.02
CA GLY A 79 -37.35 -14.21 23.71
C GLY A 79 -38.51 -14.97 24.33
N ALA A 80 -39.57 -14.26 24.70
CA ALA A 80 -40.82 -14.88 25.10
C ALA A 80 -41.56 -15.48 23.88
N ARG A 81 -42.30 -16.52 24.07
CA ARG A 81 -43.06 -17.15 22.98
C ARG A 81 -44.03 -16.15 22.36
N GLY A 82 -43.88 -15.90 21.07
CA GLY A 82 -44.68 -14.93 20.34
C GLY A 82 -44.10 -13.49 20.33
N ASP A 83 -43.01 -13.26 21.06
CA ASP A 83 -42.27 -12.00 21.11
C ASP A 83 -40.76 -12.30 21.16
N GLN A 84 -40.27 -12.84 20.05
CA GLN A 84 -38.86 -13.23 19.91
C GLN A 84 -38.12 -12.30 18.97
N GLU A 85 -36.91 -11.93 19.38
CA GLU A 85 -35.99 -11.10 18.58
C GLU A 85 -35.01 -11.99 17.81
N SER A 86 -34.63 -11.56 16.60
CA SER A 86 -33.59 -12.21 15.83
C SER A 86 -32.22 -11.96 16.43
N LEU A 87 -31.55 -13.00 16.89
CA LEU A 87 -30.20 -12.91 17.37
C LEU A 87 -29.18 -13.09 16.26
N PHE A 88 -29.51 -13.89 15.24
CA PHE A 88 -28.59 -14.19 14.15
C PHE A 88 -29.32 -14.70 12.92
N LYS A 89 -28.88 -14.25 11.75
CA LYS A 89 -29.25 -14.78 10.46
C LYS A 89 -28.01 -15.00 9.59
N GLY A 90 -27.91 -16.16 8.96
CA GLY A 90 -26.74 -16.49 8.16
C GLY A 90 -26.82 -17.85 7.50
N VAL A 91 -25.66 -18.40 7.15
CA VAL A 91 -25.55 -19.70 6.48
C VAL A 91 -24.70 -20.67 7.30
N ILE A 92 -25.04 -21.93 7.25
CA ILE A 92 -24.22 -23.01 7.83
C ILE A 92 -22.97 -23.16 6.97
N VAL A 93 -21.80 -23.00 7.60
CA VAL A 93 -20.50 -23.12 6.91
C VAL A 93 -19.74 -24.39 7.29
N ARG A 94 -20.08 -25.00 8.42
CA ARG A 94 -19.41 -26.19 8.91
C ARG A 94 -20.33 -27.03 9.79
N GLN A 95 -20.25 -28.34 9.59
CA GLN A 95 -20.87 -29.35 10.43
C GLN A 95 -19.75 -30.26 10.95
N SER A 96 -19.80 -30.64 12.21
CA SER A 96 -18.88 -31.62 12.79
C SER A 96 -19.53 -32.43 13.90
N ILE A 97 -19.16 -33.70 14.00
CA ILE A 97 -19.56 -34.60 15.09
C ILE A 97 -18.43 -34.69 16.12
N LYS A 98 -18.81 -34.90 17.38
CA LYS A 98 -17.88 -35.07 18.48
C LYS A 98 -18.27 -36.25 19.32
N VAL A 99 -17.40 -37.26 19.37
CA VAL A 99 -17.52 -38.45 20.22
C VAL A 99 -16.49 -38.33 21.34
N ARG A 100 -16.91 -38.64 22.56
CA ARG A 100 -16.05 -38.64 23.74
C ARG A 100 -16.17 -39.95 24.48
N GLU A 101 -15.09 -40.41 25.05
CA GLU A 101 -15.07 -41.60 25.90
C GLU A 101 -16.03 -41.46 27.10
N ARG A 102 -16.08 -40.24 27.65
CA ARG A 102 -17.01 -39.85 28.72
C ARG A 102 -17.76 -38.60 28.28
N GLY A 103 -19.07 -38.59 28.42
CA GLY A 103 -19.96 -37.51 28.04
C GLY A 103 -20.86 -37.85 26.87
N SER A 104 -21.67 -36.89 26.44
CA SER A 104 -22.60 -37.06 25.31
C SER A 104 -21.91 -36.92 23.96
N THR A 105 -22.35 -37.65 22.99
CA THR A 105 -22.07 -37.46 21.57
C THR A 105 -22.78 -36.18 21.08
N GLN A 106 -22.16 -35.44 20.20
CA GLN A 106 -22.64 -34.11 19.84
C GLN A 106 -22.50 -33.85 18.33
N LEU A 107 -23.50 -33.14 17.79
CA LEU A 107 -23.43 -32.45 16.53
C LEU A 107 -23.11 -30.98 16.82
N ILE A 108 -22.10 -30.44 16.12
CA ILE A 108 -21.71 -29.03 16.19
C ILE A 108 -21.97 -28.41 14.83
N VAL A 109 -22.73 -27.31 14.81
CA VAL A 109 -23.08 -26.54 13.61
C VAL A 109 -22.48 -25.16 13.76
N GLU A 110 -21.63 -24.75 12.81
CA GLU A 110 -21.05 -23.42 12.77
C GLU A 110 -21.63 -22.61 11.60
N CYS A 111 -22.07 -21.40 11.91
CA CYS A 111 -22.73 -20.53 10.96
C CYS A 111 -21.99 -19.20 10.86
N ARG A 112 -22.06 -18.56 9.70
CA ARG A 112 -21.52 -17.24 9.43
C ARG A 112 -22.58 -16.37 8.75
N HIS A 113 -22.52 -15.07 9.00
CA HIS A 113 -23.27 -14.10 8.22
C HIS A 113 -22.94 -14.24 6.72
N LYS A 114 -23.90 -13.97 5.82
CA LYS A 114 -23.70 -14.11 4.36
C LYS A 114 -22.49 -13.32 3.81
N ALA A 115 -22.07 -12.26 4.50
CA ALA A 115 -20.89 -11.49 4.15
C ALA A 115 -19.55 -12.28 4.26
N HIS A 116 -19.55 -13.50 4.82
CA HIS A 116 -18.35 -14.33 4.88
C HIS A 116 -17.75 -14.60 3.50
N LYS A 117 -18.56 -14.60 2.43
CA LYS A 117 -18.05 -14.76 1.04
C LYS A 117 -17.09 -13.66 0.60
N LEU A 118 -17.14 -12.47 1.22
CA LEU A 118 -16.17 -11.40 0.98
C LEU A 118 -14.77 -11.71 1.54
N THR A 119 -14.67 -12.65 2.49
CA THR A 119 -13.38 -13.07 3.07
C THR A 119 -12.70 -14.17 2.24
N VAL A 120 -13.37 -14.71 1.23
CA VAL A 120 -12.89 -15.87 0.46
C VAL A 120 -12.10 -15.40 -0.77
N GLY A 121 -10.85 -15.82 -0.82
CA GLY A 121 -9.96 -15.50 -1.92
C GLY A 121 -9.42 -14.07 -1.87
N ARG A 122 -8.41 -13.83 -2.68
CA ARG A 122 -7.78 -12.52 -2.85
C ARG A 122 -8.06 -12.01 -4.25
N LYS A 123 -8.32 -10.72 -4.37
CA LYS A 123 -8.63 -10.06 -5.63
C LYS A 123 -7.75 -8.83 -5.84
N SER A 124 -7.63 -8.43 -7.08
CA SER A 124 -7.04 -7.15 -7.46
C SER A 124 -7.99 -6.42 -8.38
N ALA A 125 -8.23 -5.14 -8.10
CA ALA A 125 -9.09 -4.27 -8.88
C ALA A 125 -8.57 -2.84 -8.83
N CYS A 126 -8.87 -2.06 -9.88
CA CYS A 126 -8.58 -0.63 -9.93
C CYS A 126 -9.91 0.12 -10.06
N TYR A 127 -10.10 1.12 -9.22
CA TYR A 127 -11.25 2.00 -9.19
C TYR A 127 -10.77 3.40 -9.55
N LEU A 128 -11.44 4.05 -10.50
CA LEU A 128 -11.06 5.37 -11.02
C LEU A 128 -12.19 6.37 -10.76
N ASP A 129 -11.82 7.59 -10.40
CA ASP A 129 -12.71 8.73 -10.22
C ASP A 129 -13.97 8.41 -9.37
N THR A 130 -13.76 7.75 -8.23
CA THR A 130 -14.87 7.24 -7.40
C THR A 130 -14.64 7.48 -5.91
N SER A 131 -15.73 7.51 -5.15
CA SER A 131 -15.69 7.64 -3.70
C SER A 131 -15.55 6.27 -3.00
N ASP A 132 -15.07 6.27 -1.74
CA ASP A 132 -15.04 5.04 -0.95
C ASP A 132 -16.45 4.45 -0.77
N SER A 133 -17.47 5.29 -0.52
CA SER A 133 -18.85 4.81 -0.36
C SER A 133 -19.39 4.08 -1.60
N ASP A 134 -19.02 4.53 -2.80
CA ASP A 134 -19.42 3.89 -4.05
C ASP A 134 -18.69 2.56 -4.26
N ILE A 135 -17.38 2.53 -3.96
CA ILE A 135 -16.59 1.30 -4.00
C ILE A 135 -17.19 0.26 -3.06
N LEU A 136 -17.44 0.65 -1.80
CA LEU A 136 -17.98 -0.24 -0.77
C LEU A 136 -19.36 -0.78 -1.15
N SER A 137 -20.24 0.09 -1.67
CA SER A 137 -21.57 -0.29 -2.17
C SER A 137 -21.46 -1.27 -3.34
N SER A 138 -20.54 -1.04 -4.26
CA SER A 138 -20.29 -1.91 -5.40
C SER A 138 -19.80 -3.31 -4.98
N LEU A 139 -18.88 -3.39 -4.02
CA LEU A 139 -18.37 -4.66 -3.48
C LEU A 139 -19.47 -5.49 -2.80
N LEU A 140 -20.32 -4.82 -1.99
CA LEU A 140 -21.44 -5.47 -1.32
C LEU A 140 -22.50 -5.92 -2.33
N GLY A 141 -22.84 -5.09 -3.30
CA GLY A 141 -23.78 -5.41 -4.38
C GLY A 141 -23.32 -6.58 -5.24
N ALA A 142 -22.04 -6.61 -5.63
CA ALA A 142 -21.44 -7.72 -6.37
C ALA A 142 -21.49 -9.05 -5.60
N ALA A 143 -21.46 -9.00 -4.26
CA ALA A 143 -21.64 -10.15 -3.39
C ALA A 143 -23.12 -10.50 -3.15
N GLY A 144 -24.07 -9.76 -3.72
CA GLY A 144 -25.53 -9.98 -3.49
C GLY A 144 -25.95 -9.75 -2.04
N LEU A 145 -25.36 -8.74 -1.39
CA LEU A 145 -25.67 -8.35 -0.02
C LEU A 145 -26.46 -7.02 -0.03
N ASP A 146 -27.42 -6.90 0.89
CA ASP A 146 -28.09 -5.63 1.13
C ASP A 146 -27.11 -4.65 1.80
N ALA A 147 -26.91 -3.49 1.19
CA ALA A 147 -25.91 -2.51 1.60
C ALA A 147 -26.56 -1.24 2.15
N ASP A 148 -26.06 -0.78 3.29
CA ASP A 148 -26.45 0.51 3.88
C ASP A 148 -25.17 1.30 4.19
N VAL A 149 -24.62 1.93 3.13
CA VAL A 149 -23.33 2.62 3.19
C VAL A 149 -23.55 4.12 3.30
N GLU A 150 -23.10 4.71 4.38
CA GLU A 150 -23.07 6.16 4.57
C GLU A 150 -22.05 6.79 3.61
N SER A 151 -22.45 7.88 2.94
CA SER A 151 -21.60 8.57 1.96
C SER A 151 -20.25 9.03 2.53
N THR A 152 -19.24 9.05 1.66
CA THR A 152 -17.90 9.61 1.95
C THR A 152 -17.65 10.82 1.06
N SER A 153 -16.90 11.82 1.55
CA SER A 153 -16.66 13.07 0.84
C SER A 153 -15.50 13.02 -0.14
N VAL A 154 -14.54 12.11 0.08
CA VAL A 154 -13.32 12.03 -0.74
C VAL A 154 -13.60 11.27 -2.03
N THR A 155 -13.31 11.90 -3.18
CA THR A 155 -13.27 11.24 -4.48
C THR A 155 -11.80 10.93 -4.83
N HIS A 156 -11.52 9.66 -5.08
CA HIS A 156 -10.17 9.20 -5.42
C HIS A 156 -9.99 9.18 -6.93
N PRO A 157 -8.99 9.87 -7.50
CA PRO A 157 -8.64 9.71 -8.92
C PRO A 157 -8.30 8.26 -9.25
N GLN A 158 -7.67 7.57 -8.31
CA GLN A 158 -7.33 6.16 -8.41
C GLN A 158 -7.31 5.52 -7.03
N GLN A 159 -7.97 4.37 -6.89
CA GLN A 159 -7.90 3.51 -5.72
C GLN A 159 -7.65 2.07 -6.16
N VAL A 160 -6.78 1.35 -5.46
CA VAL A 160 -6.36 0.00 -5.87
C VAL A 160 -6.57 -0.99 -4.75
N GLN A 161 -7.36 -2.01 -5.04
CA GLN A 161 -7.37 -3.25 -4.26
C GLN A 161 -6.25 -4.14 -4.81
N PHE A 162 -5.23 -4.44 -4.00
CA PHE A 162 -4.10 -5.24 -4.45
C PHE A 162 -3.97 -6.51 -3.62
N SER A 163 -4.29 -7.66 -4.24
CA SER A 163 -4.12 -9.01 -3.68
C SER A 163 -4.58 -9.16 -2.22
N CYS A 164 -5.75 -8.61 -1.91
CA CYS A 164 -6.41 -8.76 -0.61
C CYS A 164 -7.86 -9.24 -0.79
N SER A 165 -8.49 -9.69 0.29
CA SER A 165 -9.91 -10.06 0.24
C SER A 165 -10.79 -8.81 0.09
N ASP A 166 -11.99 -8.98 -0.46
CA ASP A 166 -12.96 -7.87 -0.54
C ASP A 166 -13.30 -7.34 0.86
N TRP A 167 -13.34 -8.23 1.86
CA TRP A 167 -13.60 -7.86 3.25
C TRP A 167 -12.50 -7.01 3.85
N ASP A 168 -11.22 -7.39 3.68
CA ASP A 168 -10.10 -6.63 4.22
C ASP A 168 -9.98 -5.26 3.55
N PHE A 169 -10.19 -5.21 2.24
CA PHE A 169 -10.22 -3.94 1.52
C PHE A 169 -11.37 -3.04 1.98
N LEU A 170 -12.56 -3.61 2.15
CA LEU A 170 -13.73 -2.91 2.68
C LEU A 170 -13.45 -2.34 4.08
N LEU A 171 -12.88 -3.13 4.99
CA LEU A 171 -12.51 -2.67 6.33
C LEU A 171 -11.51 -1.53 6.29
N ALA A 172 -10.44 -1.67 5.50
CA ALA A 172 -9.40 -0.66 5.37
C ALA A 172 -9.97 0.69 4.90
N ARG A 173 -10.89 0.66 3.93
CA ARG A 173 -11.52 1.88 3.40
C ARG A 173 -12.54 2.47 4.37
N ALA A 174 -13.34 1.63 5.03
CA ALA A 174 -14.28 2.09 6.06
C ALA A 174 -13.54 2.78 7.22
N GLU A 175 -12.49 2.16 7.74
CA GLU A 175 -11.69 2.72 8.83
C GLU A 175 -11.00 4.03 8.46
N ALA A 176 -10.48 4.16 7.22
CA ALA A 176 -9.86 5.39 6.72
C ALA A 176 -10.82 6.59 6.76
N ASN A 177 -12.14 6.33 6.75
CA ASN A 177 -13.20 7.33 6.86
C ASN A 177 -13.85 7.36 8.27
N GLY A 178 -13.24 6.74 9.27
CA GLY A 178 -13.78 6.69 10.63
C GLY A 178 -15.10 5.92 10.78
N LYS A 179 -15.44 5.05 9.82
CA LYS A 179 -16.68 4.29 9.81
C LYS A 179 -16.49 2.89 10.38
N LEU A 180 -17.58 2.35 10.96
CA LEU A 180 -17.66 0.99 11.46
C LEU A 180 -18.52 0.14 10.54
N VAL A 181 -18.17 -1.15 10.44
CA VAL A 181 -18.89 -2.14 9.64
C VAL A 181 -19.72 -3.05 10.54
N PHE A 182 -21.02 -3.12 10.26
CA PHE A 182 -21.98 -3.93 11.00
C PHE A 182 -22.53 -5.04 10.09
N THR A 183 -22.50 -6.27 10.57
CA THR A 183 -23.10 -7.42 9.87
C THR A 183 -24.30 -7.90 10.68
N ASN A 184 -25.44 -7.26 10.45
CA ASN A 184 -26.69 -7.56 11.14
C ASN A 184 -27.68 -8.25 10.19
N ASP A 185 -28.08 -9.45 10.56
CA ASP A 185 -29.06 -10.29 9.83
C ASP A 185 -28.72 -10.44 8.32
N GLU A 186 -29.43 -9.79 7.40
CA GLU A 186 -29.18 -9.89 5.96
C GLU A 186 -28.41 -8.69 5.40
N ARG A 187 -28.23 -7.64 6.20
CA ARG A 187 -27.68 -6.36 5.80
C ARG A 187 -26.25 -6.16 6.30
N VAL A 188 -25.44 -5.51 5.48
CA VAL A 188 -24.15 -4.94 5.88
C VAL A 188 -24.29 -3.42 5.90
N ALA A 189 -24.17 -2.83 7.10
CA ALA A 189 -24.18 -1.38 7.24
C ALA A 189 -22.76 -0.86 7.49
N ILE A 190 -22.39 0.25 6.85
CA ILE A 190 -21.10 0.95 7.02
C ILE A 190 -21.41 2.39 7.39
N LYS A 191 -21.22 2.73 8.66
CA LYS A 191 -21.67 4.01 9.23
C LYS A 191 -20.70 4.58 10.23
N SER A 192 -20.78 5.89 10.43
CA SER A 192 -20.13 6.57 11.54
C SER A 192 -20.67 6.06 12.87
N PRO A 193 -19.85 5.94 13.92
CA PRO A 193 -20.32 5.57 15.26
C PRO A 193 -21.29 6.63 15.79
N GLY A 194 -22.45 6.22 16.29
CA GLY A 194 -23.49 7.12 16.81
C GLY A 194 -23.39 7.27 18.33
N PHE A 195 -23.21 8.49 18.83
CA PHE A 195 -23.15 8.81 20.26
C PHE A 195 -24.33 9.65 20.76
N GLY A 196 -25.19 10.11 19.88
CA GLY A 196 -26.25 11.10 20.17
C GLY A 196 -27.67 10.54 20.34
N GLY A 197 -27.84 9.21 20.32
CA GLY A 197 -29.14 8.57 20.48
C GLY A 197 -29.48 8.21 21.93
N PRO A 198 -30.74 7.83 22.24
CA PRO A 198 -31.10 7.26 23.52
C PRO A 198 -30.49 5.86 23.69
N ALA A 199 -30.09 5.52 24.91
CA ALA A 199 -29.67 4.17 25.24
C ALA A 199 -30.85 3.18 25.13
N VAL A 200 -30.61 2.02 24.54
CA VAL A 200 -31.63 0.96 24.33
C VAL A 200 -32.04 0.31 25.65
N CYS A 201 -31.08 0.19 26.57
CA CYS A 201 -31.33 -0.34 27.90
C CYS A 201 -30.31 0.19 28.92
N SER A 202 -30.61 -0.06 30.20
CA SER A 202 -29.71 0.26 31.33
C SER A 202 -29.25 -1.02 32.03
N LEU A 203 -27.94 -1.15 32.20
CA LEU A 203 -27.29 -2.19 33.00
C LEU A 203 -26.87 -1.59 34.33
N ARG A 204 -27.58 -2.00 35.42
CA ARG A 204 -27.41 -1.44 36.75
C ARG A 204 -26.78 -2.45 37.71
N PHE A 205 -25.69 -2.04 38.35
CA PHE A 205 -25.07 -2.82 39.41
C PHE A 205 -26.04 -3.08 40.58
N GLY A 206 -26.11 -4.32 41.04
CA GLY A 206 -27.05 -4.76 42.02
C GLY A 206 -28.48 -5.01 41.54
N ALA A 207 -28.73 -4.92 40.19
CA ALA A 207 -30.04 -5.22 39.62
C ALA A 207 -29.91 -6.06 38.31
N THR A 208 -29.48 -5.45 37.19
CA THR A 208 -29.46 -6.10 35.88
C THR A 208 -28.06 -6.46 35.40
N LEU A 209 -27.02 -5.89 35.97
CA LEU A 209 -25.63 -6.16 35.67
C LEU A 209 -25.14 -7.36 36.51
N LEU A 210 -24.76 -8.46 35.88
CA LEU A 210 -24.26 -9.67 36.53
C LEU A 210 -22.74 -9.63 36.72
N GLU A 211 -22.01 -9.23 35.68
CA GLU A 211 -20.54 -9.10 35.68
C GLU A 211 -20.15 -7.84 34.91
N LEU A 212 -19.07 -7.19 35.34
CA LEU A 212 -18.47 -6.04 34.66
C LEU A 212 -16.96 -6.11 34.75
N ASP A 213 -16.30 -6.05 33.62
CA ASP A 213 -14.86 -5.78 33.48
C ASP A 213 -14.71 -4.54 32.61
N ALA A 214 -14.30 -3.42 33.22
CA ALA A 214 -14.20 -2.14 32.53
C ALA A 214 -12.88 -1.47 32.89
N ARG A 215 -12.27 -0.84 31.88
CA ARG A 215 -11.00 -0.14 32.03
C ARG A 215 -11.04 1.23 31.36
N ILE A 216 -10.27 2.16 31.92
CA ILE A 216 -9.92 3.43 31.30
C ILE A 216 -8.46 3.35 30.88
N ASP A 217 -8.17 3.64 29.62
CA ASP A 217 -6.82 3.64 29.10
C ASP A 217 -6.42 5.03 28.62
N ALA A 218 -5.37 5.59 29.22
CA ALA A 218 -4.86 6.91 28.89
C ALA A 218 -3.72 6.85 27.85
N ARG A 219 -3.16 5.68 27.58
CA ARG A 219 -1.97 5.52 26.71
C ARG A 219 -2.20 5.97 25.29
N GLY A 220 -3.40 5.72 24.77
CA GLY A 220 -3.81 6.09 23.41
C GLY A 220 -4.71 7.33 23.37
N GLN A 221 -4.78 8.14 24.41
CA GLN A 221 -5.57 9.38 24.42
C GLN A 221 -4.69 10.55 23.99
N PHE A 222 -4.98 11.12 22.82
CA PHE A 222 -4.21 12.24 22.27
C PHE A 222 -5.00 13.55 22.37
N GLY A 223 -4.30 14.65 22.70
CA GLY A 223 -4.87 16.00 22.75
C GLY A 223 -5.18 16.56 21.36
N ALA A 224 -4.38 16.18 20.38
CA ALA A 224 -4.56 16.53 18.97
C ALA A 224 -3.96 15.43 18.07
N VAL A 225 -4.41 15.38 16.82
CA VAL A 225 -3.84 14.51 15.78
C VAL A 225 -3.59 15.35 14.54
N ARG A 226 -2.43 15.20 13.94
CA ARG A 226 -2.03 15.93 12.73
C ARG A 226 -1.50 14.95 11.69
N SER A 227 -2.00 15.05 10.47
CA SER A 227 -1.45 14.33 9.31
C SER A 227 -0.50 15.22 8.51
N ARG A 228 0.55 14.61 7.95
CA ARG A 228 1.54 15.25 7.10
C ARG A 228 1.74 14.42 5.85
N THR A 229 1.64 15.07 4.70
CA THR A 229 1.86 14.44 3.40
C THR A 229 2.67 15.37 2.50
N TRP A 230 3.38 14.81 1.51
CA TRP A 230 4.17 15.57 0.56
C TRP A 230 3.37 15.88 -0.70
N ASP A 231 3.31 17.14 -1.08
CA ASP A 231 2.79 17.57 -2.38
C ASP A 231 3.95 17.76 -3.37
N PRO A 232 4.11 16.87 -4.35
CA PRO A 232 5.18 16.98 -5.34
C PRO A 232 4.97 18.14 -6.32
N ALA A 233 3.74 18.62 -6.54
CA ALA A 233 3.45 19.72 -7.45
C ALA A 233 3.86 21.08 -6.85
N GLN A 234 3.58 21.26 -5.57
CA GLN A 234 3.93 22.47 -4.84
C GLN A 234 5.29 22.42 -4.15
N GLN A 235 5.94 21.23 -4.15
CA GLN A 235 7.21 20.98 -3.43
C GLN A 235 7.12 21.38 -1.96
N SER A 236 6.00 21.09 -1.31
CA SER A 236 5.69 21.48 0.06
C SER A 236 5.03 20.37 0.85
N VAL A 237 5.08 20.48 2.17
CA VAL A 237 4.38 19.57 3.07
C VAL A 237 2.97 20.11 3.32
N ILE A 238 1.96 19.30 3.03
CA ILE A 238 0.58 19.55 3.44
C ILE A 238 0.44 19.04 4.88
N GLU A 239 -0.08 19.87 5.77
CA GLU A 239 -0.41 19.52 7.15
C GLU A 239 -1.90 19.72 7.39
N LYS A 240 -2.56 18.72 7.99
CA LYS A 240 -3.98 18.78 8.38
C LYS A 240 -4.13 18.42 9.83
N ASP A 241 -4.73 19.31 10.59
CA ASP A 241 -5.16 19.04 11.95
C ASP A 241 -6.53 18.35 11.94
N ALA A 242 -6.66 17.27 12.69
CA ALA A 242 -7.93 16.58 12.86
C ALA A 242 -8.98 17.49 13.52
N ALA A 243 -10.22 17.35 13.10
CA ALA A 243 -11.37 17.94 13.80
C ALA A 243 -11.65 17.15 15.08
N ALA A 244 -11.90 17.85 16.19
CA ALA A 244 -12.20 17.20 17.46
C ALA A 244 -13.48 16.36 17.33
N PRO A 245 -13.42 15.02 17.54
CA PRO A 245 -14.58 14.17 17.38
C PRO A 245 -15.54 14.35 18.57
N ASP A 246 -16.84 14.42 18.27
CA ASP A 246 -17.90 14.44 19.29
C ASP A 246 -18.17 12.99 19.75
N VAL A 247 -17.44 12.56 20.77
CA VAL A 247 -17.60 11.24 21.39
C VAL A 247 -18.08 11.38 22.81
N SER A 248 -19.34 11.01 23.05
CA SER A 248 -19.83 10.80 24.39
C SER A 248 -19.27 9.52 24.96
N ALA A 249 -18.54 9.62 26.07
CA ALA A 249 -17.94 8.48 26.76
C ALA A 249 -18.27 8.55 28.25
N PRO A 250 -18.49 7.41 28.91
CA PRO A 250 -18.89 7.37 30.32
C PRO A 250 -17.81 7.93 31.22
N GLY A 251 -18.24 8.26 32.43
CA GLY A 251 -17.37 8.64 33.54
C GLY A 251 -17.07 10.14 33.64
N ASN A 252 -16.38 10.48 34.70
CA ASN A 252 -16.04 11.86 35.09
C ASN A 252 -14.61 12.30 34.72
N LEU A 253 -13.86 11.47 33.95
CA LEU A 253 -12.57 11.85 33.36
C LEU A 253 -12.76 12.23 31.90
N THR A 254 -12.30 13.40 31.56
CA THR A 254 -12.30 13.81 30.14
C THR A 254 -11.13 13.18 29.40
N SER A 255 -11.27 12.95 28.09
CA SER A 255 -10.17 12.47 27.25
C SER A 255 -9.02 13.47 27.22
N ASP A 256 -9.30 14.77 27.32
CA ASP A 256 -8.27 15.82 27.35
C ASP A 256 -7.44 15.77 28.65
N ALA A 257 -8.08 15.49 29.79
CA ALA A 257 -7.34 15.26 31.03
C ALA A 257 -6.44 14.00 30.95
N LEU A 258 -6.90 12.97 30.24
CA LEU A 258 -6.13 11.73 30.05
C LEU A 258 -5.00 11.91 29.02
N SER A 259 -5.15 12.78 28.04
CA SER A 259 -4.11 13.03 27.02
C SER A 259 -2.82 13.61 27.63
N ALA A 260 -2.92 14.29 28.76
CA ALA A 260 -1.77 14.78 29.50
C ALA A 260 -0.81 13.66 29.96
N VAL A 261 -1.31 12.42 30.09
CA VAL A 261 -0.49 11.25 30.45
C VAL A 261 0.47 10.87 29.33
N ALA A 262 0.05 11.01 28.07
CA ALA A 262 0.89 10.75 26.90
C ALA A 262 2.00 11.79 26.72
N GLY A 263 1.78 13.03 27.21
CA GLY A 263 2.76 14.13 27.14
C GLY A 263 3.12 14.54 25.71
N LEU A 264 2.23 14.29 24.74
CA LEU A 264 2.40 14.66 23.34
C LEU A 264 1.52 15.87 23.02
N ASP A 265 2.10 16.89 22.38
CA ASP A 265 1.33 18.04 21.89
C ASP A 265 0.32 17.57 20.81
N SER A 266 0.77 16.75 19.88
CA SER A 266 -0.08 16.08 18.90
C SER A 266 0.51 14.78 18.38
N LEU A 267 -0.34 13.79 18.07
CA LEU A 267 0.06 12.59 17.33
C LEU A 267 0.33 12.97 15.86
N GLN A 268 1.52 12.65 15.37
CA GLN A 268 1.93 12.93 13.98
C GLN A 268 1.74 11.69 13.10
N LEU A 269 0.87 11.82 12.10
CA LEU A 269 0.68 10.82 11.05
C LEU A 269 1.49 11.21 9.81
N ARG A 270 2.06 10.24 9.10
CA ARG A 270 2.89 10.50 7.91
C ARG A 270 2.52 9.58 6.76
N HIS A 271 2.36 10.16 5.58
CA HIS A 271 2.20 9.42 4.33
C HIS A 271 2.96 10.14 3.20
N SER A 272 3.43 9.39 2.19
CA SER A 272 4.24 9.94 1.10
C SER A 272 3.44 10.84 0.14
N SER A 273 2.16 10.53 -0.07
CA SER A 273 1.30 11.29 -1.00
C SER A 273 -0.17 10.97 -0.73
N LEU A 274 -0.87 11.91 -0.12
CA LEU A 274 -2.34 11.92 0.02
C LEU A 274 -2.84 13.27 -0.47
N THR A 275 -4.07 13.32 -0.94
CA THR A 275 -4.77 14.59 -1.14
C THR A 275 -5.05 15.27 0.19
N GLU A 276 -5.39 16.55 0.18
CA GLU A 276 -5.74 17.28 1.41
C GLU A 276 -6.92 16.64 2.13
N ASP A 277 -7.95 16.24 1.39
CA ASP A 277 -9.16 15.64 1.94
C ASP A 277 -8.91 14.24 2.50
N GLU A 278 -8.07 13.42 1.84
CA GLU A 278 -7.65 12.13 2.38
C GLU A 278 -6.83 12.28 3.66
N ALA A 279 -5.91 13.23 3.70
CA ALA A 279 -5.10 13.52 4.86
C ALA A 279 -5.96 13.99 6.04
N GLN A 280 -6.99 14.80 5.78
CA GLN A 280 -7.97 15.22 6.79
C GLN A 280 -8.80 14.04 7.29
N ALA A 281 -9.41 13.26 6.39
CA ALA A 281 -10.24 12.10 6.77
C ALA A 281 -9.46 11.09 7.63
N TRP A 282 -8.20 10.83 7.26
CA TRP A 282 -7.34 9.93 8.03
C TRP A 282 -7.00 10.46 9.43
N ALA A 283 -6.71 11.75 9.55
CA ALA A 283 -6.46 12.40 10.84
C ALA A 283 -7.71 12.34 11.73
N ASP A 284 -8.88 12.67 11.19
CA ASP A 284 -10.16 12.64 11.89
C ASP A 284 -10.51 11.22 12.36
N ALA A 285 -10.36 10.21 11.49
CA ALA A 285 -10.58 8.81 11.82
C ALA A 285 -9.65 8.32 12.93
N THR A 286 -8.37 8.73 12.92
CA THR A 286 -7.39 8.35 13.93
C THR A 286 -7.76 8.94 15.28
N TRP A 287 -8.15 10.21 15.32
CA TRP A 287 -8.55 10.84 16.58
C TRP A 287 -9.86 10.26 17.13
N LEU A 288 -10.83 9.97 16.26
CA LEU A 288 -12.06 9.27 16.63
C LEU A 288 -11.77 7.91 17.29
N LYS A 289 -10.90 7.08 16.69
CA LYS A 289 -10.49 5.78 17.27
C LYS A 289 -9.85 5.97 18.65
N SER A 290 -8.97 6.95 18.81
CA SER A 290 -8.37 7.32 20.08
C SER A 290 -9.45 7.64 21.14
N ARG A 291 -10.42 8.49 20.81
CA ARG A 291 -11.49 8.87 21.75
C ARG A 291 -12.41 7.68 22.09
N MET A 292 -12.72 6.82 21.14
CA MET A 292 -13.54 5.62 21.35
C MET A 292 -12.85 4.58 22.25
N SER A 293 -11.53 4.54 22.29
CA SER A 293 -10.76 3.60 23.11
C SER A 293 -10.61 4.02 24.58
N LYS A 294 -11.05 5.23 24.95
CA LYS A 294 -10.94 5.78 26.32
C LYS A 294 -11.46 4.83 27.38
N VAL A 295 -12.68 4.34 27.18
CA VAL A 295 -13.34 3.41 28.10
C VAL A 295 -13.75 2.19 27.31
N SER A 296 -13.26 1.03 27.72
CA SER A 296 -13.60 -0.24 27.07
C SER A 296 -13.86 -1.32 28.11
N GLY A 297 -14.66 -2.30 27.76
CA GLY A 297 -14.95 -3.37 28.69
C GLY A 297 -15.98 -4.37 28.19
N LEU A 298 -16.34 -5.27 29.10
CA LEU A 298 -17.32 -6.34 28.91
C LEU A 298 -18.31 -6.31 30.08
N ALA A 299 -19.59 -6.22 29.78
CA ALA A 299 -20.67 -6.35 30.75
C ALA A 299 -21.47 -7.63 30.46
N LYS A 300 -21.93 -8.33 31.48
CA LYS A 300 -22.80 -9.52 31.36
C LYS A 300 -24.13 -9.25 32.02
N CYS A 301 -25.19 -9.61 31.35
CA CYS A 301 -26.54 -9.50 31.86
C CYS A 301 -27.37 -10.74 31.46
N GLU A 302 -28.61 -10.79 31.94
CA GLU A 302 -29.59 -11.73 31.45
C GLU A 302 -29.81 -11.53 29.94
N GLY A 303 -30.25 -12.56 29.22
CA GLY A 303 -30.42 -12.51 27.77
C GLY A 303 -31.29 -11.32 27.32
N ILE A 304 -30.79 -10.52 26.39
CA ILE A 304 -31.48 -9.38 25.76
C ILE A 304 -31.31 -9.49 24.25
N GLY A 305 -32.42 -9.51 23.50
CA GLY A 305 -32.37 -9.59 22.02
C GLY A 305 -32.39 -8.21 21.34
N THR A 306 -32.87 -7.17 22.04
CA THR A 306 -33.06 -5.83 21.45
C THR A 306 -31.77 -5.04 21.24
N VAL A 307 -30.67 -5.39 21.90
CA VAL A 307 -29.37 -4.70 21.79
C VAL A 307 -28.58 -5.25 20.60
N ASN A 308 -28.01 -4.35 19.81
CA ASN A 308 -27.14 -4.67 18.69
C ASN A 308 -25.86 -3.83 18.72
N PRO A 309 -24.75 -4.25 18.09
CA PRO A 309 -23.60 -3.39 17.89
C PRO A 309 -24.02 -2.08 17.21
N GLY A 310 -23.48 -0.95 17.70
CA GLY A 310 -23.85 0.39 17.29
C GLY A 310 -24.89 1.06 18.19
N ASN A 311 -25.58 0.31 19.07
CA ASN A 311 -26.49 0.90 20.06
C ASN A 311 -25.72 1.49 21.25
N LEU A 312 -26.40 2.39 21.97
CA LEU A 312 -25.94 2.85 23.28
C LEU A 312 -26.62 2.04 24.40
N VAL A 313 -25.85 1.77 25.45
CA VAL A 313 -26.32 1.13 26.69
C VAL A 313 -25.84 1.95 27.86
N THR A 314 -26.72 2.24 28.82
CA THR A 314 -26.36 2.98 30.04
C THR A 314 -25.80 2.04 31.09
N LEU A 315 -24.58 2.30 31.54
CA LEU A 315 -24.01 1.68 32.75
C LEU A 315 -24.36 2.55 33.98
N SER A 316 -24.97 1.97 34.99
CA SER A 316 -25.39 2.70 36.20
C SER A 316 -25.06 1.96 37.49
N GLY A 317 -24.84 2.73 38.59
CA GLY A 317 -24.47 2.18 39.87
C GLY A 317 -23.04 1.62 39.97
N VAL A 318 -22.18 1.89 38.98
CA VAL A 318 -20.78 1.43 38.92
C VAL A 318 -19.77 2.52 39.29
N GLY A 319 -20.24 3.51 40.06
CA GLY A 319 -19.47 4.69 40.46
C GLY A 319 -19.41 5.76 39.39
N GLU A 320 -19.05 6.98 39.76
CA GLU A 320 -18.97 8.13 38.84
C GLU A 320 -17.94 7.94 37.73
N ARG A 321 -16.96 7.07 37.93
CA ARG A 321 -15.85 6.85 37.04
C ARG A 321 -16.24 6.08 35.75
N TYR A 322 -17.25 5.21 35.86
CA TYR A 322 -17.66 4.30 34.77
C TYR A 322 -19.14 4.40 34.41
N SER A 323 -19.94 5.16 35.19
CA SER A 323 -21.36 5.34 34.89
C SER A 323 -21.56 6.28 33.70
N GLY A 324 -22.54 5.98 32.88
CA GLY A 324 -22.90 6.74 31.68
C GLY A 324 -23.17 5.82 30.49
N ASP A 325 -23.40 6.42 29.32
CA ASP A 325 -23.71 5.72 28.10
C ASP A 325 -22.45 5.20 27.42
N VAL A 326 -22.47 3.95 27.00
CA VAL A 326 -21.39 3.27 26.28
C VAL A 326 -21.87 2.80 24.92
N LEU A 327 -21.02 2.97 23.89
CA LEU A 327 -21.27 2.41 22.57
C LEU A 327 -20.98 0.92 22.56
N VAL A 328 -21.98 0.13 22.20
CA VAL A 328 -21.84 -1.32 22.04
C VAL A 328 -21.06 -1.61 20.76
N THR A 329 -19.88 -2.21 20.91
CA THR A 329 -19.03 -2.62 19.79
C THR A 329 -19.05 -4.11 19.54
N GLY A 330 -19.58 -4.88 20.48
CA GLY A 330 -19.77 -6.32 20.29
C GLY A 330 -20.79 -6.92 21.22
N LEU A 331 -21.35 -8.04 20.81
CA LEU A 331 -22.28 -8.84 21.58
C LEU A 331 -21.91 -10.31 21.48
N ARG A 332 -22.06 -11.03 22.60
CA ARG A 332 -22.08 -12.49 22.62
C ARG A 332 -23.29 -12.96 23.41
N HIS A 333 -24.15 -13.72 22.73
CA HIS A 333 -25.27 -14.40 23.36
C HIS A 333 -24.87 -15.86 23.59
N ASP A 334 -24.83 -16.28 24.82
CA ASP A 334 -24.59 -17.67 25.21
C ASP A 334 -25.86 -18.27 25.80
N PHE A 335 -26.15 -19.48 25.43
CA PHE A 335 -27.19 -20.30 26.01
C PHE A 335 -26.63 -21.67 26.34
N ASP A 336 -26.91 -22.15 27.56
CA ASP A 336 -26.73 -23.52 27.95
C ASP A 336 -27.88 -23.97 28.89
N LEU A 337 -27.99 -25.28 29.11
CA LEU A 337 -29.06 -25.85 29.91
C LEU A 337 -28.95 -25.52 31.42
N VAL A 338 -27.83 -25.04 31.90
CA VAL A 338 -27.57 -24.73 33.32
C VAL A 338 -27.79 -23.26 33.61
N GLN A 339 -27.17 -22.36 32.81
CA GLN A 339 -27.20 -20.92 33.03
C GLN A 339 -28.33 -20.21 32.28
N GLY A 340 -28.98 -20.91 31.34
CA GLY A 340 -29.96 -20.30 30.44
C GLY A 340 -29.29 -19.31 29.46
N TRP A 341 -30.06 -18.36 28.95
CA TRP A 341 -29.59 -17.38 27.99
C TRP A 341 -28.99 -16.16 28.69
N LYS A 342 -27.73 -15.85 28.38
CA LYS A 342 -26.99 -14.69 28.86
C LYS A 342 -26.52 -13.83 27.67
N THR A 343 -26.41 -12.53 27.89
CA THR A 343 -25.85 -11.59 26.91
C THR A 343 -24.61 -10.93 27.51
N HIS A 344 -23.50 -11.01 26.78
CA HIS A 344 -22.27 -10.28 27.05
C HIS A 344 -22.21 -9.08 26.10
N VAL A 345 -22.11 -7.89 26.66
CA VAL A 345 -22.05 -6.62 25.93
C VAL A 345 -20.61 -6.10 25.98
N GLN A 346 -19.94 -6.09 24.83
CA GLN A 346 -18.65 -5.45 24.68
C GLN A 346 -18.86 -4.00 24.29
N PHE A 347 -18.13 -3.09 24.91
CA PHE A 347 -18.23 -1.66 24.63
C PHE A 347 -16.84 -1.01 24.52
N GLY A 348 -16.82 0.19 23.90
CA GLY A 348 -15.58 0.92 23.61
C GLY A 348 -14.88 0.44 22.35
N GLY A 349 -13.94 1.22 21.85
CA GLY A 349 -13.18 0.97 20.63
C GLY A 349 -11.82 0.33 20.87
N THR A 350 -11.10 0.14 19.77
CA THR A 350 -9.67 -0.20 19.75
C THR A 350 -8.93 0.81 18.88
N GLU A 351 -7.68 1.10 19.21
CA GLU A 351 -6.79 1.95 18.40
C GLU A 351 -6.23 1.21 17.19
N ALA A 352 -6.15 -0.13 17.25
CA ALA A 352 -5.59 -0.96 16.18
C ALA A 352 -6.36 -0.79 14.85
N TRP A 353 -5.63 -0.75 13.74
CA TRP A 353 -6.19 -0.70 12.39
C TRP A 353 -6.29 -2.10 11.82
N ALA A 354 -7.32 -2.35 10.99
CA ALA A 354 -7.48 -3.64 10.31
C ALA A 354 -6.26 -3.97 9.42
N THR A 355 -5.63 -2.96 8.84
CA THR A 355 -4.42 -3.11 8.01
C THR A 355 -3.18 -3.57 8.79
N GLU A 356 -3.17 -3.51 10.11
CA GLU A 356 -2.10 -4.01 10.97
C GLU A 356 -2.20 -5.53 11.21
N GLU A 357 -3.35 -6.14 10.87
CA GLU A 357 -3.51 -7.59 10.97
C GLU A 357 -2.68 -8.31 9.91
N ARG A 358 -2.04 -9.43 10.28
CA ARG A 358 -1.03 -10.10 9.44
C ARG A 358 -1.57 -10.64 8.11
N ASP A 359 -2.84 -10.99 8.06
CA ASP A 359 -3.44 -11.70 6.93
C ASP A 359 -4.12 -10.79 5.90
N VAL A 360 -4.07 -9.46 6.09
CA VAL A 360 -4.71 -8.49 5.18
C VAL A 360 -4.03 -8.47 3.81
N SER A 361 -2.71 -8.46 3.77
CA SER A 361 -1.95 -8.48 2.52
C SER A 361 -1.61 -9.91 2.07
N ALA A 362 -1.29 -10.06 0.78
CA ALA A 362 -0.76 -11.31 0.25
C ALA A 362 0.52 -11.73 0.99
N PRO A 363 0.73 -13.02 1.25
CA PRO A 363 1.96 -13.47 1.86
C PRO A 363 3.16 -13.15 0.95
N ARG A 364 4.18 -12.54 1.53
CA ARG A 364 5.43 -12.20 0.84
C ARG A 364 6.10 -13.45 0.27
N ALA A 365 6.74 -13.33 -0.90
CA ALA A 365 7.33 -14.45 -1.63
C ALA A 365 6.34 -15.61 -1.89
N GLY A 366 5.02 -15.32 -1.94
CA GLY A 366 3.97 -16.32 -2.09
C GLY A 366 3.91 -17.35 -0.94
N ALA A 367 4.50 -17.07 0.21
CA ALA A 367 4.72 -17.98 1.33
C ALA A 367 5.56 -19.23 0.97
N LEU A 368 6.25 -19.21 -0.17
CA LEU A 368 7.07 -20.34 -0.64
C LEU A 368 8.48 -20.35 -0.04
N LEU A 369 8.99 -19.18 0.36
CA LEU A 369 10.30 -18.98 0.96
C LEU A 369 10.24 -17.88 2.03
N PRO A 370 11.19 -17.86 2.98
CA PRO A 370 11.39 -16.69 3.83
C PRO A 370 11.65 -15.45 2.97
N ALA A 371 10.83 -14.42 3.15
CA ALA A 371 10.87 -13.21 2.36
C ALA A 371 12.06 -12.30 2.73
N VAL A 372 12.58 -11.56 1.76
CA VAL A 372 13.60 -10.53 1.97
C VAL A 372 12.96 -9.15 1.83
N SER A 373 12.84 -8.43 2.94
CA SER A 373 12.30 -7.07 2.95
C SER A 373 13.40 -6.02 2.80
N GLY A 374 13.07 -4.93 2.10
CA GLY A 374 13.96 -3.80 1.89
C GLY A 374 15.03 -4.05 0.83
N LEU A 375 15.99 -3.11 0.76
CA LEU A 375 17.08 -3.14 -0.20
C LEU A 375 18.32 -3.80 0.43
N GLN A 376 19.08 -4.50 -0.39
CA GLN A 376 20.33 -5.14 -0.01
C GLN A 376 21.51 -4.59 -0.81
N VAL A 377 22.67 -4.62 -0.24
CA VAL A 377 23.92 -4.34 -0.97
C VAL A 377 24.43 -5.63 -1.58
N GLY A 378 24.85 -5.58 -2.83
CA GLY A 378 25.44 -6.70 -3.55
C GLY A 378 26.75 -6.34 -4.19
N LYS A 379 27.57 -7.34 -4.50
CA LYS A 379 28.81 -7.22 -5.27
C LYS A 379 28.73 -8.07 -6.53
N VAL A 380 28.98 -7.45 -7.67
CA VAL A 380 28.94 -8.13 -8.97
C VAL A 380 30.07 -9.16 -9.08
N VAL A 381 29.73 -10.38 -9.49
CA VAL A 381 30.70 -11.48 -9.66
C VAL A 381 30.76 -12.02 -11.08
N SER A 382 29.71 -11.88 -11.90
CA SER A 382 29.70 -12.25 -13.31
C SER A 382 28.69 -11.44 -14.10
N ASN A 383 29.05 -11.12 -15.35
CA ASN A 383 28.20 -10.46 -16.35
C ASN A 383 27.74 -11.43 -17.47
N GLU A 384 28.23 -12.67 -17.44
CA GLU A 384 27.88 -13.68 -18.43
C GLU A 384 26.67 -14.48 -17.96
N ASP A 385 25.60 -14.48 -18.74
CA ASP A 385 24.36 -15.22 -18.49
C ASP A 385 24.09 -16.15 -19.67
N ASP A 386 24.42 -17.41 -19.50
CA ASP A 386 24.32 -18.45 -20.54
C ASP A 386 22.89 -18.70 -21.03
N THR A 387 21.89 -18.21 -20.30
CA THR A 387 20.48 -18.35 -20.69
C THR A 387 19.97 -17.25 -21.61
N GLY A 388 20.77 -16.18 -21.81
CA GLY A 388 20.38 -15.03 -22.64
C GLY A 388 19.36 -14.07 -22.02
N GLU A 389 19.06 -14.21 -20.71
CA GLU A 389 18.12 -13.33 -19.99
C GLU A 389 18.74 -11.99 -19.57
N HIS A 390 19.97 -11.71 -20.00
CA HIS A 390 20.70 -10.47 -19.72
C HIS A 390 20.85 -10.15 -18.23
N ARG A 391 20.91 -11.18 -17.36
CA ARG A 391 21.11 -11.04 -15.93
C ARG A 391 22.57 -10.83 -15.57
N VAL A 392 22.79 -10.36 -14.35
CA VAL A 392 24.10 -10.18 -13.72
C VAL A 392 24.14 -11.06 -12.48
N ARG A 393 25.25 -11.74 -12.25
CA ARG A 393 25.41 -12.54 -11.03
C ARG A 393 25.94 -11.65 -9.92
N VAL A 394 25.21 -11.62 -8.80
CA VAL A 394 25.49 -10.74 -7.66
C VAL A 394 25.64 -11.57 -6.40
N ARG A 395 26.72 -11.35 -5.70
CA ARG A 395 26.93 -11.89 -4.35
C ARG A 395 26.35 -10.94 -3.32
N LEU A 396 25.57 -11.45 -2.39
CA LEU A 396 25.05 -10.71 -1.25
C LEU A 396 25.98 -10.94 -0.04
N PRO A 397 26.78 -9.96 0.37
CA PRO A 397 27.83 -10.15 1.38
C PRO A 397 27.28 -10.62 2.73
N LEU A 398 26.11 -10.13 3.14
CA LEU A 398 25.47 -10.48 4.41
C LEU A 398 24.83 -11.88 4.41
N VAL A 399 24.67 -12.49 3.24
CA VAL A 399 24.18 -13.87 3.12
C VAL A 399 25.34 -14.85 3.12
N ASN A 400 26.29 -14.69 2.18
CA ASN A 400 27.49 -15.52 2.09
C ASN A 400 28.54 -14.85 1.20
N MET A 401 29.73 -14.61 1.74
CA MET A 401 30.86 -14.00 1.02
C MET A 401 31.57 -14.95 0.04
N GLU A 402 31.40 -16.26 0.19
CA GLU A 402 32.08 -17.29 -0.62
C GLU A 402 31.16 -17.87 -1.70
N ALA A 403 29.84 -17.63 -1.62
CA ALA A 403 28.89 -18.15 -2.59
C ALA A 403 29.09 -17.56 -3.98
N ASP A 404 28.70 -18.32 -5.01
CA ASP A 404 28.72 -17.88 -6.41
C ASP A 404 27.78 -16.70 -6.70
N GLY A 405 26.85 -16.40 -5.80
CA GLY A 405 25.87 -15.32 -5.93
C GLY A 405 24.57 -15.75 -6.61
N ILE A 406 23.66 -14.79 -6.73
CA ILE A 406 22.33 -14.96 -7.33
C ILE A 406 22.23 -14.18 -8.64
N TRP A 407 21.35 -14.64 -9.54
CA TRP A 407 21.07 -13.92 -10.77
C TRP A 407 20.11 -12.77 -10.55
N ALA A 408 20.46 -11.58 -11.02
CA ALA A 408 19.66 -10.37 -10.91
C ALA A 408 19.50 -9.69 -12.26
N ARG A 409 18.31 -9.20 -12.57
CA ARG A 409 18.07 -8.30 -13.71
C ARG A 409 18.63 -6.92 -13.40
N VAL A 410 19.02 -6.15 -14.42
CA VAL A 410 19.47 -4.77 -14.24
C VAL A 410 18.35 -3.83 -14.69
N ALA A 411 17.90 -2.96 -13.80
CA ALA A 411 17.00 -1.87 -14.17
C ALA A 411 17.77 -0.84 -15.01
N SER A 412 17.15 -0.34 -16.07
CA SER A 412 17.74 0.62 -17.01
C SER A 412 16.79 1.81 -17.19
N LEU A 413 17.35 2.99 -17.56
CA LEU A 413 16.56 4.19 -17.86
C LEU A 413 15.64 4.02 -19.08
N ASP A 414 16.08 3.26 -20.09
CA ASP A 414 15.27 2.84 -21.22
C ASP A 414 15.69 1.42 -21.62
N ALA A 415 14.71 0.57 -21.90
CA ALA A 415 14.92 -0.80 -22.33
C ALA A 415 13.78 -1.25 -23.25
N GLY A 416 14.12 -1.75 -24.45
CA GLY A 416 13.18 -2.26 -25.42
C GLY A 416 13.87 -3.16 -26.42
N GLU A 417 13.10 -3.73 -27.36
CA GLU A 417 13.64 -4.59 -28.40
C GLU A 417 14.61 -3.80 -29.29
N GLY A 418 15.89 -4.21 -29.28
CA GLY A 418 16.96 -3.59 -30.06
C GLY A 418 17.31 -2.14 -29.71
N ARG A 419 16.81 -1.60 -28.60
CA ARG A 419 17.04 -0.22 -28.16
C ARG A 419 17.16 -0.08 -26.64
N GLY A 420 17.72 1.04 -26.16
CA GLY A 420 17.81 1.41 -24.75
C GLY A 420 19.24 1.65 -24.28
N PHE A 421 19.36 1.88 -22.97
CA PHE A 421 20.65 2.03 -22.31
C PHE A 421 21.17 0.66 -21.85
N PHE A 422 22.35 0.28 -22.32
CA PHE A 422 23.01 -0.96 -21.95
C PHE A 422 24.28 -0.68 -21.14
N PHE A 423 24.09 -0.18 -19.91
CA PHE A 423 25.15 0.09 -18.95
C PHE A 423 25.10 -0.94 -17.83
N ARG A 424 25.96 -1.95 -17.92
CA ARG A 424 26.07 -3.00 -16.92
C ARG A 424 27.14 -2.64 -15.90
N PRO A 425 26.97 -3.01 -14.63
CA PRO A 425 28.03 -2.85 -13.63
C PRO A 425 29.23 -3.74 -13.98
N ASP A 426 30.43 -3.30 -13.69
CA ASP A 426 31.63 -4.11 -13.84
C ASP A 426 31.76 -5.14 -12.70
N ILE A 427 32.50 -6.21 -12.95
CA ILE A 427 32.81 -7.23 -11.92
C ILE A 427 33.50 -6.55 -10.74
N GLY A 428 33.01 -6.83 -9.55
CA GLY A 428 33.49 -6.23 -8.31
C GLY A 428 32.81 -4.91 -7.93
N ASP A 429 31.89 -4.37 -8.74
CA ASP A 429 31.13 -3.19 -8.38
C ASP A 429 30.07 -3.49 -7.30
N GLU A 430 29.83 -2.47 -6.48
CA GLU A 430 28.80 -2.48 -5.45
C GLU A 430 27.47 -2.00 -6.05
N VAL A 431 26.41 -2.75 -5.80
CA VAL A 431 25.08 -2.52 -6.37
C VAL A 431 24.00 -2.58 -5.31
N VAL A 432 22.93 -1.82 -5.53
CA VAL A 432 21.69 -1.89 -4.74
C VAL A 432 20.77 -2.94 -5.36
N VAL A 433 20.37 -3.93 -4.56
CA VAL A 433 19.52 -5.04 -4.98
C VAL A 433 18.19 -4.98 -4.25
N GLY A 434 17.10 -4.96 -5.01
CA GLY A 434 15.73 -5.18 -4.54
C GLY A 434 15.22 -6.54 -4.97
N PHE A 435 14.06 -6.94 -4.44
CA PHE A 435 13.43 -8.24 -4.74
C PHE A 435 11.97 -8.04 -5.13
N LEU A 436 11.58 -8.57 -6.28
CA LEU A 436 10.17 -8.55 -6.72
C LEU A 436 9.34 -9.45 -5.80
N GLU A 437 8.27 -8.90 -5.25
CA GLU A 437 7.39 -9.57 -4.25
C GLU A 437 8.14 -10.09 -3.02
N ASP A 438 9.27 -9.45 -2.65
CA ASP A 438 10.16 -9.88 -1.56
C ASP A 438 10.73 -11.31 -1.74
N ASP A 439 10.63 -11.90 -2.95
CA ASP A 439 11.14 -13.24 -3.25
C ASP A 439 12.66 -13.20 -3.50
N PRO A 440 13.47 -13.86 -2.65
CA PRO A 440 14.93 -13.86 -2.78
C PRO A 440 15.44 -14.41 -4.12
N ARG A 441 14.63 -15.13 -4.88
CA ARG A 441 14.95 -15.65 -6.23
C ARG A 441 14.73 -14.63 -7.34
N ARG A 442 14.08 -13.49 -7.06
CA ARG A 442 13.66 -12.48 -8.05
C ARG A 442 14.38 -11.15 -7.86
N ALA A 443 15.71 -11.21 -7.82
CA ALA A 443 16.56 -10.05 -7.59
C ALA A 443 16.58 -9.09 -8.80
N VAL A 444 16.61 -7.77 -8.49
CA VAL A 444 16.77 -6.69 -9.46
C VAL A 444 17.81 -5.70 -8.93
N ILE A 445 18.84 -5.41 -9.73
CA ILE A 445 19.78 -4.32 -9.49
C ILE A 445 19.08 -3.02 -9.85
N LEU A 446 18.95 -2.11 -8.88
CA LEU A 446 18.31 -0.80 -9.02
C LEU A 446 19.30 0.32 -9.36
N GLY A 447 20.58 0.12 -9.08
CA GLY A 447 21.66 1.07 -9.34
C GLY A 447 22.98 0.61 -8.77
N MET A 448 24.03 1.40 -9.00
CA MET A 448 25.38 1.19 -8.50
C MET A 448 25.72 2.21 -7.41
N LEU A 449 26.65 1.87 -6.52
CA LEU A 449 27.05 2.72 -5.42
C LEU A 449 28.53 3.09 -5.53
N HIS A 450 28.84 4.38 -5.37
CA HIS A 450 30.18 4.84 -5.09
C HIS A 450 30.48 4.79 -3.60
N SER A 451 31.74 4.61 -3.24
CA SER A 451 32.19 4.60 -1.86
C SER A 451 33.61 5.21 -1.75
N SER A 452 34.09 5.36 -0.52
CA SER A 452 35.50 5.76 -0.30
C SER A 452 36.52 4.77 -0.87
N ALA A 453 36.15 3.49 -0.98
CA ALA A 453 36.96 2.44 -1.61
C ALA A 453 36.86 2.44 -3.15
N LYS A 454 35.73 2.94 -3.69
CA LYS A 454 35.46 3.08 -5.13
C LYS A 454 34.90 4.48 -5.39
N ALA A 455 35.81 5.45 -5.45
CA ALA A 455 35.47 6.87 -5.57
C ALA A 455 34.74 7.16 -6.89
N ALA A 456 33.87 8.16 -6.84
CA ALA A 456 33.25 8.73 -8.03
C ALA A 456 34.30 9.40 -8.94
N PRO A 457 34.03 9.52 -10.25
CA PRO A 457 34.94 10.19 -11.20
C PRO A 457 35.11 11.68 -10.95
N LEU A 458 34.21 12.30 -10.18
CA LEU A 458 34.26 13.70 -9.76
C LEU A 458 34.02 13.80 -8.26
N THR A 459 34.54 14.85 -7.64
CA THR A 459 34.20 15.23 -6.26
C THR A 459 32.90 16.03 -6.29
N GLY A 460 31.91 15.60 -5.52
CA GLY A 460 30.65 16.33 -5.41
C GLY A 460 30.84 17.68 -4.71
N THR A 461 30.26 18.73 -5.27
CA THR A 461 30.19 20.08 -4.69
C THR A 461 28.74 20.51 -4.57
N ASN A 462 28.44 21.48 -3.70
CA ASN A 462 27.07 22.00 -3.55
C ASN A 462 26.56 22.69 -4.82
N ASP A 463 27.46 23.27 -5.61
CA ASP A 463 27.12 23.96 -6.86
C ASP A 463 26.66 22.99 -7.94
N ASN A 464 27.13 21.74 -7.88
CA ASN A 464 26.74 20.64 -8.77
C ASN A 464 26.79 21.00 -10.27
N HIS A 465 27.77 21.86 -10.66
CA HIS A 465 27.92 22.26 -12.05
C HIS A 465 28.45 21.17 -12.96
N GLU A 466 29.22 20.22 -12.41
CA GLU A 466 29.90 19.18 -13.19
C GLU A 466 29.14 17.86 -13.17
N LYS A 467 28.93 17.28 -14.34
CA LYS A 467 28.34 15.97 -14.53
C LYS A 467 29.15 15.18 -15.54
N VAL A 468 29.37 13.88 -15.26
CA VAL A 468 30.18 13.04 -16.15
C VAL A 468 29.67 11.62 -16.20
N TYR A 469 29.63 11.05 -17.38
CA TYR A 469 29.74 9.61 -17.59
C TYR A 469 31.19 9.30 -17.96
N GLN A 470 31.84 8.43 -17.17
CA GLN A 470 33.20 8.01 -17.45
C GLN A 470 33.29 6.48 -17.49
N SER A 471 33.78 5.95 -18.61
CA SER A 471 34.01 4.52 -18.77
C SER A 471 35.26 4.07 -17.99
N ARG A 472 35.41 2.74 -17.81
CA ARG A 472 36.58 2.13 -17.17
C ARG A 472 37.91 2.55 -17.83
N SER A 473 37.92 2.73 -19.13
CA SER A 473 39.08 3.22 -19.89
C SER A 473 39.22 4.75 -19.90
N ARG A 474 38.44 5.47 -19.09
CA ARG A 474 38.43 6.93 -18.95
C ARG A 474 37.95 7.69 -20.19
N MET A 475 37.18 7.07 -21.07
CA MET A 475 36.41 7.85 -22.05
C MET A 475 35.31 8.62 -21.31
N ARG A 476 35.12 9.89 -21.65
CA ARG A 476 34.23 10.80 -20.91
C ARG A 476 33.19 11.45 -21.80
N LEU A 477 31.98 11.52 -21.29
CA LEU A 477 30.96 12.48 -21.72
C LEU A 477 30.72 13.40 -20.50
N TYR A 478 31.14 14.66 -20.63
CA TYR A 478 31.17 15.60 -19.52
C TYR A 478 30.33 16.83 -19.83
N PHE A 479 29.62 17.32 -18.84
CA PHE A 479 28.84 18.55 -18.86
C PHE A 479 29.31 19.47 -17.77
N ASN A 480 29.35 20.79 -18.07
CA ASN A 480 29.56 21.83 -17.09
C ASN A 480 28.49 22.91 -17.27
N ASP A 481 27.56 23.02 -16.31
CA ASP A 481 26.41 23.91 -16.38
C ASP A 481 26.83 25.38 -16.22
N ASP A 482 27.85 25.67 -15.41
CA ASP A 482 28.37 27.02 -15.21
C ASP A 482 29.00 27.56 -16.50
N LYS A 483 29.84 26.75 -17.14
CA LYS A 483 30.53 27.11 -18.40
C LYS A 483 29.71 26.81 -19.65
N ARG A 484 28.51 26.27 -19.50
CA ARG A 484 27.64 25.81 -20.60
C ARG A 484 28.43 25.02 -21.65
N LEU A 485 29.15 23.98 -21.15
CA LEU A 485 30.11 23.23 -21.93
C LEU A 485 29.72 21.75 -21.96
N VAL A 486 29.83 21.16 -23.15
CA VAL A 486 29.76 19.70 -23.39
C VAL A 486 31.07 19.23 -23.96
N LEU A 487 31.65 18.17 -23.36
CA LEU A 487 32.93 17.58 -23.79
C LEU A 487 32.78 16.08 -23.98
N LEU A 488 33.13 15.59 -25.16
CA LEU A 488 33.40 14.18 -25.42
C LEU A 488 34.93 14.01 -25.57
N GLU A 489 35.52 13.14 -24.73
CA GLU A 489 36.97 13.01 -24.66
C GLU A 489 37.42 11.55 -24.56
N THR A 490 38.51 11.22 -25.21
CA THR A 490 39.25 9.98 -25.01
C THR A 490 40.56 10.19 -24.27
N PRO A 491 41.11 9.19 -23.57
CA PRO A 491 42.35 9.35 -22.78
C PRO A 491 43.57 9.83 -23.56
N ALA A 492 43.60 9.55 -24.88
CA ALA A 492 44.69 9.97 -25.75
C ALA A 492 44.58 11.41 -26.22
N GLY A 493 43.47 12.10 -25.88
CA GLY A 493 43.30 13.52 -26.19
C GLY A 493 42.47 13.81 -27.45
N ASN A 494 41.75 12.82 -28.01
CA ASN A 494 40.73 13.15 -29.02
C ASN A 494 39.54 13.80 -28.29
N LYS A 495 39.07 14.96 -28.80
CA LYS A 495 38.07 15.79 -28.14
C LYS A 495 37.04 16.34 -29.12
N VAL A 496 35.79 16.41 -28.66
CA VAL A 496 34.76 17.28 -29.24
C VAL A 496 34.23 18.15 -28.13
N THR A 497 34.37 19.46 -28.31
CA THR A 497 33.96 20.47 -27.31
C THR A 497 32.92 21.40 -27.92
N LEU A 498 31.81 21.58 -27.24
CA LEU A 498 30.82 22.62 -27.48
C LEU A 498 30.84 23.55 -26.28
N SER A 499 31.19 24.82 -26.48
CA SER A 499 31.31 25.82 -25.40
C SER A 499 30.58 27.10 -25.79
N GLU A 500 29.58 27.49 -24.97
CA GLU A 500 28.93 28.78 -25.14
C GLU A 500 29.82 29.93 -24.64
N ASP A 501 30.56 29.73 -23.55
CA ASP A 501 31.48 30.73 -23.00
C ASP A 501 32.55 31.08 -24.00
N ASP A 502 33.15 30.10 -24.66
CA ASP A 502 34.15 30.30 -25.71
C ASP A 502 33.50 30.68 -27.05
N LYS A 503 32.18 30.63 -27.18
CA LYS A 503 31.42 30.74 -28.44
C LYS A 503 32.03 29.86 -29.54
N ALA A 504 32.39 28.64 -29.20
CA ALA A 504 33.16 27.75 -30.06
C ALA A 504 32.68 26.33 -30.08
N VAL A 505 32.82 25.68 -31.25
CA VAL A 505 32.79 24.25 -31.43
C VAL A 505 34.18 23.82 -31.89
N LYS A 506 34.80 22.87 -31.14
CA LYS A 506 36.17 22.41 -31.41
C LYS A 506 36.19 20.89 -31.55
N ILE A 507 36.87 20.41 -32.57
CA ILE A 507 37.19 18.98 -32.77
C ILE A 507 38.71 18.89 -32.84
N GLU A 508 39.28 18.14 -31.93
CA GLU A 508 40.73 17.99 -31.80
C GLU A 508 41.11 16.53 -31.72
N ASP A 509 42.20 16.15 -32.38
CA ASP A 509 42.74 14.80 -32.24
C ASP A 509 44.07 14.81 -31.45
N GLN A 510 44.49 13.63 -31.04
CA GLN A 510 45.73 13.39 -30.30
C GLN A 510 47.01 13.75 -31.11
N ASN A 511 46.92 13.98 -32.43
CA ASN A 511 48.04 14.25 -33.34
C ASN A 511 48.22 15.75 -33.62
N GLY A 512 47.36 16.63 -33.07
CA GLY A 512 47.37 18.04 -33.27
C GLY A 512 46.56 18.54 -34.48
N ASN A 513 45.73 17.71 -35.08
CA ASN A 513 44.78 18.18 -36.09
C ASN A 513 43.54 18.75 -35.38
N LYS A 514 43.00 19.86 -35.91
CA LYS A 514 41.80 20.47 -35.32
C LYS A 514 40.88 21.13 -36.34
N ILE A 515 39.62 21.20 -36.00
CA ILE A 515 38.58 22.01 -36.62
C ILE A 515 38.03 22.91 -35.50
N GLU A 516 38.08 24.23 -35.70
CA GLU A 516 37.58 25.21 -34.73
C GLU A 516 36.59 26.14 -35.43
N MET A 517 35.37 26.20 -34.91
CA MET A 517 34.33 27.13 -35.36
C MET A 517 34.12 28.16 -34.26
N THR A 518 34.24 29.42 -34.58
CA THR A 518 34.10 30.57 -33.65
C THR A 518 33.27 31.67 -34.28
N GLU A 519 33.02 32.76 -33.56
CA GLU A 519 32.38 33.96 -34.12
C GLU A 519 33.20 34.60 -35.26
N PHE A 520 34.48 34.28 -35.36
CA PHE A 520 35.38 34.82 -36.38
C PHE A 520 35.46 33.92 -37.64
N GLY A 521 34.89 32.73 -37.62
CA GLY A 521 34.88 31.81 -38.73
C GLY A 521 35.30 30.37 -38.39
N ILE A 522 35.62 29.62 -39.42
CA ILE A 522 36.03 28.22 -39.32
C ILE A 522 37.51 28.10 -39.68
N LYS A 523 38.27 27.43 -38.79
CA LYS A 523 39.69 27.15 -38.95
C LYS A 523 39.91 25.64 -38.99
N ILE A 524 40.60 25.16 -40.02
CA ILE A 524 40.99 23.74 -40.15
C ILE A 524 42.51 23.70 -40.13
N GLU A 525 43.08 22.98 -39.20
CA GLU A 525 44.54 22.79 -39.08
C GLU A 525 44.85 21.28 -39.07
N ALA A 526 45.77 20.92 -39.96
CA ALA A 526 46.32 19.56 -40.01
C ALA A 526 47.82 19.63 -39.69
N ALA A 527 48.27 18.81 -38.73
CA ALA A 527 49.65 18.77 -38.30
C ALA A 527 50.61 18.24 -39.40
N LYS A 528 50.10 17.44 -40.34
CA LYS A 528 50.92 16.88 -41.43
C LYS A 528 50.29 17.17 -42.79
N ALA A 529 49.19 16.54 -43.15
CA ALA A 529 48.57 16.65 -44.44
C ALA A 529 47.06 16.85 -44.30
N LEU A 530 46.49 17.70 -45.17
CA LEU A 530 45.08 17.86 -45.38
C LEU A 530 44.72 17.44 -46.80
N GLU A 531 43.88 16.45 -46.99
CA GLU A 531 43.38 16.00 -48.28
C GLU A 531 41.88 16.31 -48.36
N LEU A 532 41.48 17.02 -49.40
CA LEU A 532 40.08 17.30 -49.72
C LEU A 532 39.74 16.58 -51.04
N LYS A 533 38.84 15.62 -51.03
CA LYS A 533 38.44 14.82 -52.21
C LYS A 533 36.93 14.80 -52.35
N ALA A 534 36.43 15.20 -53.48
CA ALA A 534 35.04 15.11 -53.84
C ALA A 534 34.83 14.14 -55.01
N GLY A 535 33.79 13.33 -54.99
CA GLY A 535 33.48 12.37 -56.05
C GLY A 535 32.95 13.00 -57.32
N THR A 536 32.37 14.20 -57.23
CA THR A 536 31.77 14.89 -58.39
C THR A 536 32.26 16.32 -58.54
N GLU A 537 32.13 17.15 -57.52
CA GLU A 537 32.46 18.60 -57.60
C GLU A 537 32.99 19.11 -56.26
N LEU A 538 34.03 19.93 -56.28
CA LEU A 538 34.53 20.73 -55.17
C LEU A 538 34.48 22.21 -55.55
N LYS A 539 33.67 23.02 -54.86
CA LYS A 539 33.58 24.46 -55.03
C LYS A 539 34.19 25.16 -53.83
N LEU A 540 35.04 26.13 -54.08
CA LEU A 540 35.59 27.04 -53.07
C LEU A 540 35.31 28.46 -53.54
N GLU A 541 34.56 29.25 -52.73
CA GLU A 541 34.12 30.60 -53.04
C GLU A 541 34.39 31.54 -51.86
N SER A 542 34.85 32.74 -52.14
CA SER A 542 35.07 33.78 -51.16
C SER A 542 34.50 35.09 -51.65
N GLY A 543 33.79 35.84 -50.78
CA GLY A 543 33.20 37.16 -51.12
C GLY A 543 34.19 38.29 -51.29
N THR A 544 35.40 38.18 -50.76
CA THR A 544 36.40 39.26 -50.82
C THR A 544 37.77 38.79 -51.30
N SER A 545 38.38 37.79 -50.68
CA SER A 545 39.71 37.30 -51.07
C SER A 545 39.78 35.77 -50.91
N PHE A 546 40.48 35.12 -51.83
CA PHE A 546 40.80 33.72 -51.78
C PHE A 546 42.30 33.54 -51.92
N ASP A 547 43.00 33.24 -50.84
CA ASP A 547 44.45 33.12 -50.78
C ASP A 547 44.85 31.63 -50.76
N VAL A 548 45.67 31.20 -51.75
CA VAL A 548 46.26 29.86 -51.76
C VAL A 548 47.77 30.00 -51.78
N LYS A 549 48.44 29.40 -50.77
CA LYS A 549 49.88 29.50 -50.60
C LYS A 549 50.53 28.13 -50.46
N GLY A 550 51.36 27.74 -51.40
CA GLY A 550 52.24 26.59 -51.28
C GLY A 550 53.62 27.03 -50.77
N GLY A 551 54.17 26.38 -49.73
CA GLY A 551 55.51 26.74 -49.22
C GLY A 551 56.63 26.36 -50.17
N THR A 552 56.48 25.26 -50.86
CA THR A 552 57.46 24.71 -51.80
C THR A 552 56.92 24.63 -53.21
N GLU A 553 55.73 24.14 -53.41
CA GLU A 553 55.08 23.89 -54.67
C GLU A 553 53.57 24.12 -54.57
N LEU A 554 52.98 24.67 -55.63
CA LEU A 554 51.55 24.69 -55.90
C LEU A 554 51.31 24.07 -57.25
N LYS A 555 50.57 22.95 -57.30
CA LYS A 555 50.18 22.24 -58.53
C LYS A 555 48.68 22.37 -58.74
N LEU A 556 48.27 22.86 -59.92
CA LEU A 556 46.89 22.90 -60.36
C LEU A 556 46.81 22.08 -61.68
N GLU A 557 46.00 21.04 -61.70
CA GLU A 557 45.90 20.13 -62.83
C GLU A 557 44.44 19.84 -63.15
N GLY A 558 44.03 20.01 -64.38
CA GLY A 558 42.72 19.63 -64.91
C GLY A 558 42.83 18.78 -66.11
N SER A 559 42.19 17.61 -66.20
CA SER A 559 42.27 16.71 -67.33
C SER A 559 41.70 17.29 -68.63
N THR A 560 40.76 18.21 -68.57
CA THR A 560 40.13 18.89 -69.70
C THR A 560 40.46 20.36 -69.82
N GLY A 561 40.88 21.00 -68.72
CA GLY A 561 41.29 22.43 -68.68
C GLY A 561 41.42 22.97 -67.29
N VAL A 562 42.20 24.03 -67.21
CA VAL A 562 42.31 24.95 -66.05
C VAL A 562 42.02 26.37 -66.52
N GLU A 563 41.00 27.04 -66.03
CA GLU A 563 40.62 28.38 -66.37
C GLU A 563 40.95 29.34 -65.24
N LEU A 564 41.67 30.43 -65.54
CA LEU A 564 41.97 31.51 -64.62
C LEU A 564 41.46 32.81 -65.24
N THR A 565 40.39 33.37 -64.72
CA THR A 565 39.72 34.56 -65.23
C THR A 565 39.71 35.69 -64.21
N SER A 566 39.98 36.90 -64.59
CA SER A 566 39.83 38.10 -63.77
C SER A 566 39.21 39.21 -64.63
N SER A 567 38.28 39.99 -64.04
CA SER A 567 37.71 41.17 -64.70
C SER A 567 38.66 42.39 -64.71
N ALA A 568 39.71 42.36 -63.91
CA ALA A 568 40.66 43.52 -63.80
C ALA A 568 42.08 43.08 -64.19
N LEU A 569 42.78 42.28 -63.45
CA LEU A 569 44.19 41.95 -63.67
C LEU A 569 44.45 40.46 -63.28
N THR A 570 45.07 39.72 -64.15
CA THR A 570 45.74 38.46 -63.85
C THR A 570 47.26 38.71 -63.90
N GLN A 571 47.97 38.59 -62.76
CA GLN A 571 49.40 38.79 -62.69
C GLN A 571 50.12 37.48 -62.36
N ILE A 572 51.00 37.04 -63.24
CA ILE A 572 51.85 35.85 -63.06
C ILE A 572 53.29 36.33 -62.95
N LYS A 573 53.97 36.02 -61.83
CA LYS A 573 55.39 36.38 -61.63
C LYS A 573 56.18 35.11 -61.28
N GLY A 574 57.27 34.88 -61.90
CA GLY A 574 58.20 33.80 -61.66
C GLY A 574 59.57 34.09 -62.17
N GLY A 575 60.65 33.48 -61.67
CA GLY A 575 61.98 33.55 -62.23
C GLY A 575 62.07 33.00 -63.68
N ILE A 576 61.26 32.02 -63.96
CA ILE A 576 61.04 31.42 -65.30
C ILE A 576 59.53 31.14 -65.44
N ILE A 577 58.93 31.52 -66.55
CA ILE A 577 57.54 31.22 -66.92
C ILE A 577 57.57 30.46 -68.23
N HIS A 578 57.07 29.23 -68.26
CA HIS A 578 56.88 28.42 -69.48
C HIS A 578 55.40 28.48 -69.88
N LEU A 579 55.09 28.95 -71.04
CA LEU A 579 53.77 28.92 -71.67
C LEU A 579 53.92 28.10 -73.01
N ASN A 580 53.18 26.95 -73.04
CA ASN A 580 53.21 26.10 -74.27
C ASN A 580 52.07 26.47 -75.21
#